data_489ddf616a9273ac079313fd8b8ff6f6
#
_entry.id   489ddf616a9273ac079313fd8b8ff6f6
#
_cell.length_a   1.000
_cell.length_b   1.000
_cell.length_c   1.000
_cell.angle_alpha   90.00
_cell.angle_beta   90.00
_cell.angle_gamma   90.00
#
_symmetry.space_group_name_H-M   'P 1'
#
loop_
_entity.id
_entity.type
_entity.pdbx_description
1 polymer ?
#
loop_
_entity_poly.entity_id
_entity_poly.type
_entity_poly.pdbx_seq_one_letter_code
_entity_poly.pdbx_strand_id
1 'polypeptide(L)'
;MTAAEKRLKVLELKKKIEETQADYDRAKAMQLALKLVINGTYGAFAHPKFVLSNSHIANAITAMGRDVIQYMLEKIETYFYKEWHLDIKSHKKLGTEYIAEKNNKFFLLDIDGENINYPHESLDELINKLNISRSSLTEDKKQIGEYNIIYRRFIHDFSNVVALDPTVPIVIYGDTDSLYVSLSTMAESTGYKGDILDFILHVDRVIIKRKFTEYLDAYAARFGVKNIHDFELETINRSALHIQKKHYINNVAWEDGIFYENLSYFYPKGVEIVKSSTPPFVRENIYEFLRYVFSNPTSINIRKVLLLVKDLKKQFMMADIEAVSMTTSCSNYQTKVIDDVTDVITVKGAHFGVKAAALHNYLLNKNSEYKVKYDNIRGGRIKYYYCNHPKNNVFAYLRSMHPYEIVEKENVKIDYDEQFDVTFLSIINRFLEPIGLPTINKRLSVLNSIFSL
;
A
#
# COMPACT_ATOMS: atom_id res chain seq x y z
N MET A 1 -12.08 25.95 -35.57
CA MET A 1 -12.93 25.95 -34.34
C MET A 1 -12.92 27.33 -33.72
N THR A 2 -14.07 27.92 -33.60
CA THR A 2 -14.27 29.19 -32.88
C THR A 2 -14.07 28.99 -31.37
N ALA A 3 -13.92 30.06 -30.61
CA ALA A 3 -13.80 30.00 -29.16
C ALA A 3 -15.06 29.39 -28.48
N ALA A 4 -16.25 29.59 -29.08
CA ALA A 4 -17.51 29.01 -28.62
C ALA A 4 -17.53 27.49 -28.85
N GLU A 5 -17.13 26.99 -30.00
CA GLU A 5 -17.03 25.57 -30.32
C GLU A 5 -16.03 24.86 -29.41
N LYS A 6 -14.90 25.49 -29.08
CA LYS A 6 -13.92 24.95 -28.11
C LYS A 6 -14.52 24.82 -26.72
N ARG A 7 -15.29 25.84 -26.26
CA ARG A 7 -15.97 25.80 -24.96
C ARG A 7 -17.01 24.71 -24.89
N LEU A 8 -17.82 24.54 -25.94
CA LEU A 8 -18.83 23.51 -26.01
C LEU A 8 -18.18 22.10 -25.93
N LYS A 9 -17.12 21.88 -26.71
CA LYS A 9 -16.38 20.61 -26.71
C LYS A 9 -15.73 20.30 -25.35
N VAL A 10 -15.24 21.32 -24.64
CA VAL A 10 -14.70 21.14 -23.27
C VAL A 10 -15.82 20.74 -22.30
N LEU A 11 -17.01 21.31 -22.41
CA LEU A 11 -18.16 20.95 -21.58
C LEU A 11 -18.64 19.52 -21.86
N GLU A 12 -18.72 19.12 -23.12
CA GLU A 12 -19.06 17.76 -23.52
C GLU A 12 -18.03 16.73 -22.99
N LEU A 13 -16.73 17.04 -23.10
CA LEU A 13 -15.67 16.19 -22.57
C LEU A 13 -15.73 16.09 -21.04
N LYS A 14 -15.98 17.19 -20.32
CA LYS A 14 -16.16 17.15 -18.88
C LYS A 14 -17.33 16.26 -18.47
N LYS A 15 -18.47 16.41 -19.12
CA LYS A 15 -19.66 15.58 -18.86
C LYS A 15 -19.34 14.10 -19.11
N LYS A 16 -18.66 13.77 -20.21
CA LYS A 16 -18.25 12.38 -20.52
C LYS A 16 -17.27 11.83 -19.48
N ILE A 17 -16.35 12.66 -18.96
CA ILE A 17 -15.43 12.26 -17.88
C ILE A 17 -16.23 11.95 -16.61
N GLU A 18 -17.17 12.80 -16.21
CA GLU A 18 -18.01 12.58 -15.01
C GLU A 18 -18.85 11.30 -15.14
N GLU A 19 -19.46 11.05 -16.30
CA GLU A 19 -20.24 9.83 -16.57
C GLU A 19 -19.35 8.58 -16.52
N THR A 20 -18.18 8.61 -17.16
CA THR A 20 -17.21 7.51 -17.16
C THR A 20 -16.67 7.23 -15.76
N GLN A 21 -16.40 8.28 -14.97
CA GLN A 21 -15.96 8.15 -13.58
C GLN A 21 -17.06 7.51 -12.72
N ALA A 22 -18.31 7.91 -12.89
CA ALA A 22 -19.44 7.33 -12.16
C ALA A 22 -19.62 5.84 -12.49
N ASP A 23 -19.45 5.44 -13.75
CA ASP A 23 -19.52 4.04 -14.18
C ASP A 23 -18.36 3.21 -13.63
N TYR A 24 -17.14 3.77 -13.63
CA TYR A 24 -15.97 3.16 -12.99
C TYR A 24 -16.19 2.95 -11.48
N ASP A 25 -16.65 3.98 -10.77
CA ASP A 25 -16.91 3.91 -9.33
C ASP A 25 -17.99 2.87 -9.00
N ARG A 26 -19.03 2.76 -9.85
CA ARG A 26 -20.07 1.73 -9.73
C ARG A 26 -19.50 0.33 -9.94
N ALA A 27 -18.71 0.12 -10.99
CA ALA A 27 -18.07 -1.16 -11.28
C ALA A 27 -17.11 -1.58 -10.14
N LYS A 28 -16.31 -0.66 -9.64
CA LYS A 28 -15.39 -0.87 -8.50
C LYS A 28 -16.15 -1.20 -7.21
N ALA A 29 -17.27 -0.51 -6.94
CA ALA A 29 -18.12 -0.81 -5.79
C ALA A 29 -18.77 -2.19 -5.91
N MET A 30 -19.21 -2.60 -7.12
CA MET A 30 -19.76 -3.92 -7.37
C MET A 30 -18.70 -5.01 -7.18
N GLN A 31 -17.52 -4.84 -7.73
CA GLN A 31 -16.38 -5.75 -7.54
C GLN A 31 -16.06 -5.93 -6.04
N LEU A 32 -15.99 -4.83 -5.29
CA LEU A 32 -15.74 -4.88 -3.84
C LEU A 32 -16.87 -5.62 -3.10
N ALA A 33 -18.14 -5.36 -3.45
CA ALA A 33 -19.27 -6.04 -2.85
C ALA A 33 -19.23 -7.56 -3.10
N LEU A 34 -18.94 -7.98 -4.33
CA LEU A 34 -18.78 -9.40 -4.69
C LEU A 34 -17.61 -10.04 -3.94
N LYS A 35 -16.47 -9.37 -3.87
CA LYS A 35 -15.30 -9.83 -3.09
C LYS A 35 -15.63 -10.02 -1.61
N LEU A 36 -16.40 -9.09 -1.01
CA LEU A 36 -16.86 -9.20 0.38
C LEU A 36 -17.82 -10.37 0.59
N VAL A 37 -18.74 -10.63 -0.36
CA VAL A 37 -19.66 -11.77 -0.29
C VAL A 37 -18.90 -13.09 -0.38
N ILE A 38 -17.97 -13.24 -1.31
CA ILE A 38 -17.17 -14.46 -1.47
C ILE A 38 -16.32 -14.72 -0.23
N ASN A 39 -15.62 -13.71 0.28
CA ASN A 39 -14.82 -13.82 1.50
C ASN A 39 -15.68 -14.07 2.74
N GLY A 40 -16.87 -13.47 2.80
CA GLY A 40 -17.86 -13.70 3.85
C GLY A 40 -18.39 -15.14 3.86
N THR A 41 -18.61 -15.72 2.68
CA THR A 41 -19.03 -17.12 2.53
C THR A 41 -17.99 -18.08 3.09
N TYR A 42 -16.69 -17.87 2.75
CA TYR A 42 -15.61 -18.64 3.36
C TYR A 42 -15.60 -18.50 4.89
N GLY A 43 -15.69 -17.27 5.42
CA GLY A 43 -15.76 -17.01 6.86
C GLY A 43 -16.97 -17.66 7.54
N ALA A 44 -18.10 -17.70 6.85
CA ALA A 44 -19.30 -18.40 7.34
C ALA A 44 -19.09 -19.91 7.47
N PHE A 45 -18.46 -20.58 6.50
CA PHE A 45 -18.12 -22.00 6.62
C PHE A 45 -17.21 -22.28 7.81
N ALA A 46 -16.30 -21.36 8.15
CA ALA A 46 -15.42 -21.49 9.32
C ALA A 46 -16.12 -21.19 10.66
N HIS A 47 -17.28 -20.53 10.65
CA HIS A 47 -17.94 -20.07 11.89
C HIS A 47 -18.82 -21.16 12.50
N PRO A 48 -18.58 -21.64 13.76
CA PRO A 48 -19.25 -22.77 14.35
C PRO A 48 -20.78 -22.68 14.50
N LYS A 49 -21.31 -21.43 14.51
CA LYS A 49 -22.77 -21.16 14.63
C LYS A 49 -23.49 -21.00 13.28
N PHE A 50 -22.77 -21.11 12.17
CA PHE A 50 -23.41 -21.04 10.86
C PHE A 50 -24.04 -22.39 10.48
N VAL A 51 -25.25 -22.34 9.89
CA VAL A 51 -26.04 -23.57 9.60
C VAL A 51 -25.29 -24.50 8.63
N LEU A 52 -24.50 -23.97 7.70
CA LEU A 52 -23.68 -24.74 6.75
C LEU A 52 -22.20 -24.78 7.17
N SER A 53 -21.92 -24.62 8.49
CA SER A 53 -20.55 -24.67 8.99
C SER A 53 -19.87 -26.00 8.65
N ASN A 54 -18.70 -25.90 8.02
CA ASN A 54 -17.87 -27.08 7.71
C ASN A 54 -16.38 -26.68 7.78
N SER A 55 -15.77 -26.99 8.92
CA SER A 55 -14.37 -26.70 9.17
C SER A 55 -13.41 -27.41 8.19
N HIS A 56 -13.80 -28.59 7.67
CA HIS A 56 -12.97 -29.30 6.68
C HIS A 56 -12.92 -28.55 5.36
N ILE A 57 -14.05 -28.03 4.87
CA ILE A 57 -14.11 -27.21 3.66
C ILE A 57 -13.30 -25.92 3.87
N ALA A 58 -13.51 -25.22 4.99
CA ALA A 58 -12.76 -24.00 5.29
C ALA A 58 -11.25 -24.24 5.37
N ASN A 59 -10.82 -25.33 6.01
CA ASN A 59 -9.41 -25.71 6.07
C ASN A 59 -8.85 -26.09 4.69
N ALA A 60 -9.62 -26.83 3.88
CA ALA A 60 -9.22 -27.22 2.54
C ALA A 60 -9.00 -26.00 1.63
N ILE A 61 -9.88 -24.99 1.67
CA ILE A 61 -9.74 -23.74 0.89
C ILE A 61 -8.43 -23.04 1.24
N THR A 62 -8.14 -22.88 2.54
CA THR A 62 -6.90 -22.21 2.97
C THR A 62 -5.64 -23.03 2.68
N ALA A 63 -5.73 -24.36 2.80
CA ALA A 63 -4.63 -25.26 2.48
C ALA A 63 -4.31 -25.18 0.97
N MET A 64 -5.34 -25.25 0.12
CA MET A 64 -5.19 -25.14 -1.33
C MET A 64 -4.59 -23.79 -1.74
N GLY A 65 -5.07 -22.68 -1.16
CA GLY A 65 -4.50 -21.36 -1.42
C GLY A 65 -3.00 -21.29 -1.10
N ARG A 66 -2.57 -21.84 0.03
CA ARG A 66 -1.14 -21.93 0.37
C ARG A 66 -0.36 -22.81 -0.60
N ASP A 67 -0.93 -23.94 -1.02
CA ASP A 67 -0.25 -24.87 -1.94
C ASP A 67 -0.08 -24.23 -3.34
N VAL A 68 -1.09 -23.53 -3.84
CA VAL A 68 -0.98 -22.77 -5.11
C VAL A 68 0.12 -21.73 -5.04
N ILE A 69 0.16 -20.90 -3.98
CA ILE A 69 1.19 -19.86 -3.82
C ILE A 69 2.59 -20.47 -3.73
N GLN A 70 2.73 -21.55 -2.96
CA GLN A 70 4.03 -22.25 -2.84
C GLN A 70 4.48 -22.85 -4.19
N TYR A 71 3.55 -23.46 -4.91
CA TYR A 71 3.85 -24.00 -6.25
C TYR A 71 4.25 -22.89 -7.23
N MET A 72 3.51 -21.77 -7.25
CA MET A 72 3.84 -20.64 -8.11
C MET A 72 5.21 -20.03 -7.76
N LEU A 73 5.52 -19.89 -6.46
CA LEU A 73 6.82 -19.41 -6.00
C LEU A 73 7.96 -20.29 -6.56
N GLU A 74 7.86 -21.62 -6.40
CA GLU A 74 8.86 -22.57 -6.91
C GLU A 74 9.03 -22.48 -8.44
N LYS A 75 7.91 -22.32 -9.16
CA LYS A 75 7.94 -22.19 -10.62
C LYS A 75 8.57 -20.87 -11.07
N ILE A 76 8.23 -19.76 -10.42
CA ILE A 76 8.81 -18.43 -10.69
C ILE A 76 10.32 -18.46 -10.47
N GLU A 77 10.76 -18.92 -9.30
CA GLU A 77 12.20 -19.01 -9.00
C GLU A 77 12.94 -19.95 -9.97
N THR A 78 12.34 -21.11 -10.29
CA THR A 78 12.93 -22.04 -11.25
C THR A 78 13.10 -21.39 -12.62
N TYR A 79 12.05 -20.71 -13.11
CA TYR A 79 12.10 -20.05 -14.40
C TYR A 79 13.18 -18.96 -14.44
N PHE A 80 13.18 -18.05 -13.49
CA PHE A 80 14.10 -16.92 -13.51
C PHE A 80 15.55 -17.33 -13.27
N TYR A 81 15.84 -18.25 -12.34
CA TYR A 81 17.23 -18.65 -12.08
C TYR A 81 17.80 -19.66 -13.06
N LYS A 82 16.97 -20.58 -13.60
CA LYS A 82 17.46 -21.70 -14.39
C LYS A 82 17.10 -21.63 -15.86
N GLU A 83 15.94 -21.08 -16.21
CA GLU A 83 15.42 -21.15 -17.57
C GLU A 83 15.50 -19.81 -18.31
N TRP A 84 15.37 -18.68 -17.60
CA TRP A 84 15.31 -17.36 -18.21
C TRP A 84 16.40 -17.11 -19.24
N HIS A 85 17.67 -17.26 -18.89
CA HIS A 85 18.80 -16.99 -19.78
C HIS A 85 18.90 -17.95 -20.98
N LEU A 86 18.18 -19.07 -20.94
CA LEU A 86 18.11 -20.08 -22.00
C LEU A 86 16.86 -19.95 -22.89
N ASP A 87 15.90 -19.13 -22.49
CA ASP A 87 14.59 -19.00 -23.19
C ASP A 87 14.70 -18.06 -24.41
N ILE A 88 15.51 -18.47 -25.40
CA ILE A 88 15.75 -17.70 -26.64
C ILE A 88 14.44 -17.37 -27.37
N LYS A 89 13.42 -18.26 -27.29
CA LYS A 89 12.12 -18.04 -27.91
C LYS A 89 11.42 -16.83 -27.31
N SER A 90 11.36 -16.75 -25.99
CA SER A 90 10.80 -15.61 -25.27
C SER A 90 11.61 -14.32 -25.49
N HIS A 91 12.95 -14.42 -25.52
CA HIS A 91 13.82 -13.28 -25.81
C HIS A 91 13.53 -12.67 -27.19
N LYS A 92 13.33 -13.49 -28.21
CA LYS A 92 12.96 -13.01 -29.55
C LYS A 92 11.62 -12.27 -29.53
N LYS A 93 10.62 -12.78 -28.78
CA LYS A 93 9.31 -12.14 -28.64
C LYS A 93 9.40 -10.78 -27.94
N LEU A 94 10.31 -10.60 -26.99
CA LEU A 94 10.55 -9.33 -26.30
C LEU A 94 11.22 -8.27 -27.19
N GLY A 95 11.95 -8.66 -28.22
CA GLY A 95 12.80 -7.73 -28.99
C GLY A 95 12.03 -6.71 -29.82
N THR A 96 10.85 -7.07 -30.27
CA THR A 96 10.04 -6.21 -31.16
C THR A 96 8.55 -6.46 -30.96
N GLU A 97 7.78 -5.41 -30.96
CA GLU A 97 6.33 -5.46 -30.99
C GLU A 97 5.76 -4.67 -32.18
N TYR A 98 4.55 -5.02 -32.59
CA TYR A 98 3.85 -4.38 -33.71
C TYR A 98 2.57 -3.73 -33.24
N ILE A 99 2.29 -2.54 -33.75
CA ILE A 99 0.98 -1.92 -33.68
C ILE A 99 0.25 -2.24 -34.97
N ALA A 100 -0.89 -2.83 -34.87
CA ALA A 100 -1.68 -3.33 -35.99
C ALA A 100 -3.12 -2.85 -35.93
N GLU A 101 -3.78 -2.83 -37.08
CA GLU A 101 -5.20 -2.55 -37.23
C GLU A 101 -5.94 -3.79 -37.75
N LYS A 102 -7.12 -4.05 -37.18
CA LYS A 102 -8.08 -5.05 -37.65
C LYS A 102 -9.48 -4.58 -37.29
N ASN A 103 -10.38 -4.53 -38.27
CA ASN A 103 -11.79 -4.13 -38.08
C ASN A 103 -11.94 -2.75 -37.39
N ASN A 104 -11.16 -1.76 -37.80
CA ASN A 104 -11.10 -0.40 -37.23
C ASN A 104 -10.72 -0.35 -35.74
N LYS A 105 -10.08 -1.40 -35.22
CA LYS A 105 -9.51 -1.42 -33.85
C LYS A 105 -8.02 -1.64 -33.95
N PHE A 106 -7.31 -1.10 -32.92
CA PHE A 106 -5.86 -1.15 -32.82
C PHE A 106 -5.42 -2.19 -31.79
N PHE A 107 -4.38 -2.94 -32.13
CA PHE A 107 -3.85 -4.07 -31.37
C PHE A 107 -2.35 -3.92 -31.21
N LEU A 108 -1.84 -4.46 -30.10
CA LEU A 108 -0.43 -4.68 -29.90
C LEU A 108 -0.13 -6.17 -30.09
N LEU A 109 0.82 -6.48 -30.98
CA LEU A 109 1.18 -7.85 -31.31
C LEU A 109 2.67 -8.09 -30.99
N ASP A 110 3.00 -9.33 -30.62
CA ASP A 110 4.39 -9.77 -30.56
C ASP A 110 4.96 -10.02 -31.99
N ILE A 111 6.22 -10.46 -32.06
CA ILE A 111 6.89 -10.71 -33.34
C ILE A 111 6.24 -11.83 -34.16
N ASP A 112 5.57 -12.77 -33.51
CA ASP A 112 4.89 -13.88 -34.15
C ASP A 112 3.47 -13.50 -34.60
N GLY A 113 3.01 -12.27 -34.30
CA GLY A 113 1.66 -11.77 -34.60
C GLY A 113 0.60 -12.18 -33.58
N GLU A 114 1.01 -12.71 -32.41
CA GLU A 114 0.10 -12.97 -31.31
C GLU A 114 -0.32 -11.67 -30.64
N ASN A 115 -1.62 -11.51 -30.37
CA ASN A 115 -2.12 -10.34 -29.66
C ASN A 115 -1.71 -10.38 -28.19
N ILE A 116 -1.00 -9.36 -27.75
CA ILE A 116 -0.45 -9.22 -26.38
C ILE A 116 -1.16 -8.15 -25.56
N ASN A 117 -2.25 -7.57 -26.06
CA ASN A 117 -3.05 -6.59 -25.34
C ASN A 117 -4.50 -6.57 -25.82
N TYR A 118 -5.40 -5.92 -25.06
CA TYR A 118 -6.77 -5.70 -25.47
C TYR A 118 -6.87 -4.73 -26.65
N PRO A 119 -7.90 -4.88 -27.53
CA PRO A 119 -8.13 -3.96 -28.63
C PRO A 119 -8.51 -2.55 -28.13
N HIS A 120 -8.06 -1.54 -28.86
CA HIS A 120 -8.33 -0.13 -28.61
C HIS A 120 -9.11 0.50 -29.77
N GLU A 121 -9.94 1.50 -29.44
CA GLU A 121 -10.77 2.18 -30.45
C GLU A 121 -9.97 3.18 -31.29
N SER A 122 -8.79 3.61 -30.83
CA SER A 122 -7.91 4.48 -31.58
C SER A 122 -6.42 4.23 -31.32
N LEU A 123 -5.58 4.60 -32.29
CA LEU A 123 -4.13 4.54 -32.13
C LEU A 123 -3.62 5.39 -30.95
N ASP A 124 -4.22 6.57 -30.77
CA ASP A 124 -3.84 7.46 -29.67
C ASP A 124 -4.20 6.88 -28.30
N GLU A 125 -5.34 6.22 -28.22
CA GLU A 125 -5.71 5.51 -27.00
C GLU A 125 -4.70 4.42 -26.67
N LEU A 126 -4.34 3.57 -27.64
CA LEU A 126 -3.33 2.52 -27.46
C LEU A 126 -1.99 3.09 -26.99
N ILE A 127 -1.50 4.10 -27.70
CA ILE A 127 -0.19 4.75 -27.41
C ILE A 127 -0.20 5.36 -25.99
N ASN A 128 -1.25 6.09 -25.64
CA ASN A 128 -1.35 6.78 -24.34
C ASN A 128 -1.50 5.77 -23.19
N LYS A 129 -2.37 4.76 -23.36
CA LYS A 129 -2.63 3.77 -22.32
C LYS A 129 -1.42 2.89 -22.01
N LEU A 130 -0.58 2.64 -23.03
CA LEU A 130 0.66 1.87 -22.88
C LEU A 130 1.87 2.75 -22.58
N ASN A 131 1.69 4.08 -22.49
CA ASN A 131 2.78 5.05 -22.31
C ASN A 131 3.90 4.90 -23.36
N ILE A 132 3.52 4.60 -24.61
CA ILE A 132 4.46 4.41 -25.71
C ILE A 132 4.83 5.78 -26.29
N SER A 133 6.12 6.08 -26.41
CA SER A 133 6.57 7.28 -27.14
C SER A 133 6.39 7.13 -28.64
N ARG A 134 5.73 8.09 -29.31
CA ARG A 134 5.62 8.11 -30.77
C ARG A 134 6.98 8.08 -31.48
N SER A 135 8.02 8.64 -30.89
CA SER A 135 9.38 8.62 -31.42
C SER A 135 10.02 7.23 -31.45
N SER A 136 9.49 6.29 -30.68
CA SER A 136 9.94 4.90 -30.69
C SER A 136 9.29 4.03 -31.78
N LEU A 137 8.32 4.59 -32.52
CA LEU A 137 7.58 3.90 -33.56
C LEU A 137 8.20 4.13 -34.93
N THR A 138 8.37 3.05 -35.68
CA THR A 138 8.78 3.08 -37.11
C THR A 138 7.65 2.56 -37.96
N GLU A 139 7.28 3.24 -39.02
CA GLU A 139 6.28 2.74 -39.99
C GLU A 139 6.72 1.37 -40.54
N ASP A 140 5.79 0.43 -40.51
CA ASP A 140 5.99 -0.92 -41.06
C ASP A 140 4.68 -1.39 -41.69
N LYS A 141 4.67 -1.45 -43.01
CA LYS A 141 3.43 -1.78 -43.79
C LYS A 141 3.51 -3.24 -44.28
N LYS A 142 3.07 -4.13 -43.45
CA LYS A 142 2.95 -5.56 -43.79
C LYS A 142 1.68 -6.16 -43.19
N GLN A 143 1.31 -7.36 -43.65
CA GLN A 143 0.22 -8.10 -43.08
C GLN A 143 0.74 -9.33 -42.34
N ILE A 144 0.21 -9.56 -41.14
CA ILE A 144 0.47 -10.77 -40.35
C ILE A 144 -0.90 -11.38 -40.00
N GLY A 145 -1.22 -12.54 -40.63
CA GLY A 145 -2.54 -13.12 -40.48
C GLY A 145 -3.64 -12.15 -40.92
N GLU A 146 -4.56 -11.83 -40.00
CA GLU A 146 -5.69 -10.91 -40.26
C GLU A 146 -5.38 -9.44 -39.86
N TYR A 147 -4.16 -9.16 -39.44
CA TYR A 147 -3.76 -7.86 -38.93
C TYR A 147 -2.95 -7.07 -39.97
N ASN A 148 -3.31 -5.82 -40.17
CA ASN A 148 -2.55 -4.87 -40.98
C ASN A 148 -1.56 -4.14 -40.04
N ILE A 149 -0.29 -4.43 -40.12
CA ILE A 149 0.76 -3.78 -39.34
C ILE A 149 0.90 -2.33 -39.82
N ILE A 150 0.90 -1.39 -38.88
CA ILE A 150 1.06 0.05 -39.14
C ILE A 150 2.42 0.52 -38.65
N TYR A 151 2.82 0.07 -37.47
CA TYR A 151 4.08 0.45 -36.84
C TYR A 151 4.79 -0.75 -36.27
N ARG A 152 6.13 -0.64 -36.25
CA ARG A 152 7.03 -1.52 -35.50
C ARG A 152 7.69 -0.69 -34.40
N ARG A 153 7.76 -1.26 -33.19
CA ARG A 153 8.53 -0.75 -32.09
C ARG A 153 9.66 -1.72 -31.77
N PHE A 154 10.89 -1.29 -31.95
CA PHE A 154 12.06 -2.05 -31.46
C PHE A 154 12.23 -1.73 -29.97
N ILE A 155 12.30 -2.76 -29.13
CA ILE A 155 12.46 -2.63 -27.68
C ILE A 155 13.92 -2.71 -27.31
N HIS A 156 14.55 -3.86 -27.59
CA HIS A 156 15.93 -4.14 -27.26
C HIS A 156 16.40 -5.42 -27.95
N ASP A 157 17.72 -5.60 -28.08
CA ASP A 157 18.32 -6.85 -28.53
C ASP A 157 18.57 -7.76 -27.33
N PHE A 158 17.73 -8.78 -27.17
CA PHE A 158 17.80 -9.78 -26.12
C PHE A 158 18.65 -11.00 -26.50
N SER A 159 19.60 -10.88 -27.44
CA SER A 159 20.45 -12.01 -27.86
C SER A 159 21.47 -12.42 -26.79
N ASN A 160 21.83 -11.53 -25.88
CA ASN A 160 22.88 -11.72 -24.87
C ASN A 160 22.32 -11.61 -23.44
N VAL A 161 21.34 -12.44 -23.09
CA VAL A 161 20.79 -12.48 -21.73
C VAL A 161 21.69 -13.36 -20.86
N VAL A 162 22.13 -12.84 -19.70
CA VAL A 162 22.96 -13.56 -18.75
C VAL A 162 22.11 -14.21 -17.64
N ALA A 163 22.65 -15.29 -17.04
CA ALA A 163 21.99 -15.94 -15.92
C ALA A 163 21.89 -15.00 -14.71
N LEU A 164 20.79 -15.09 -13.97
CA LEU A 164 20.60 -14.33 -12.74
C LEU A 164 21.41 -14.96 -11.59
N ASP A 165 21.88 -14.11 -10.69
CA ASP A 165 22.54 -14.53 -9.46
C ASP A 165 21.52 -15.16 -8.49
N PRO A 166 21.62 -16.47 -8.16
CA PRO A 166 20.66 -17.12 -7.27
C PRO A 166 20.74 -16.65 -5.81
N THR A 167 21.76 -15.86 -5.45
CA THR A 167 21.86 -15.26 -4.11
C THR A 167 21.02 -14.00 -3.94
N VAL A 168 20.56 -13.40 -5.05
CA VAL A 168 19.67 -12.22 -5.04
C VAL A 168 18.23 -12.70 -5.17
N PRO A 169 17.38 -12.50 -4.14
CA PRO A 169 16.03 -13.02 -4.17
C PRO A 169 15.18 -12.35 -5.26
N ILE A 170 14.51 -13.16 -6.07
CA ILE A 170 13.53 -12.73 -7.08
C ILE A 170 12.16 -12.55 -6.43
N VAL A 171 11.70 -13.56 -5.68
CA VAL A 171 10.46 -13.42 -4.90
C VAL A 171 10.83 -12.90 -3.53
N ILE A 172 10.44 -11.66 -3.24
CA ILE A 172 10.80 -10.94 -2.00
C ILE A 172 9.76 -11.03 -0.92
N TYR A 173 8.49 -11.25 -1.29
CA TYR A 173 7.39 -11.37 -0.33
C TYR A 173 6.21 -12.11 -0.94
N GLY A 174 5.49 -12.86 -0.12
CA GLY A 174 4.22 -13.51 -0.48
C GLY A 174 3.21 -13.37 0.66
N ASP A 175 1.96 -13.11 0.33
CA ASP A 175 0.88 -13.00 1.32
C ASP A 175 -0.43 -13.56 0.74
N THR A 176 -0.91 -14.62 1.37
CA THR A 176 -2.22 -15.25 1.12
C THR A 176 -2.48 -15.62 -0.35
N ASP A 177 -2.58 -14.65 -1.24
CA ASP A 177 -2.98 -14.74 -2.64
C ASP A 177 -2.10 -13.90 -3.60
N SER A 178 -1.02 -13.32 -3.10
CA SER A 178 -0.15 -12.44 -3.88
C SER A 178 1.34 -12.76 -3.71
N LEU A 179 2.11 -12.46 -4.75
CA LEU A 179 3.58 -12.56 -4.76
C LEU A 179 4.18 -11.23 -5.19
N TYR A 180 5.23 -10.81 -4.49
CA TYR A 180 6.06 -9.65 -4.84
C TYR A 180 7.33 -10.13 -5.51
N VAL A 181 7.48 -9.80 -6.79
CA VAL A 181 8.60 -10.24 -7.63
C VAL A 181 9.48 -9.06 -7.99
N SER A 182 10.78 -9.15 -7.76
CA SER A 182 11.75 -8.14 -8.16
C SER A 182 12.24 -8.42 -9.58
N LEU A 183 11.91 -7.55 -10.53
CA LEU A 183 12.33 -7.68 -11.93
C LEU A 183 13.51 -6.78 -12.31
N SER A 184 14.12 -6.05 -11.37
CA SER A 184 15.28 -5.20 -11.63
C SER A 184 16.49 -5.99 -12.10
N THR A 185 16.82 -7.09 -11.41
CA THR A 185 17.92 -7.98 -11.81
C THR A 185 17.69 -8.66 -13.15
N MET A 186 16.41 -8.95 -13.48
CA MET A 186 16.03 -9.46 -14.80
C MET A 186 16.33 -8.43 -15.90
N ALA A 187 15.95 -7.17 -15.70
CA ALA A 187 16.27 -6.10 -16.65
C ALA A 187 17.79 -5.91 -16.81
N GLU A 188 18.53 -5.93 -15.70
CA GLU A 188 19.99 -5.86 -15.70
C GLU A 188 20.64 -7.01 -16.48
N SER A 189 20.11 -8.24 -16.32
CA SER A 189 20.62 -9.43 -17.01
C SER A 189 20.50 -9.35 -18.54
N THR A 190 19.59 -8.55 -19.03
CA THR A 190 19.38 -8.34 -20.48
C THR A 190 20.23 -7.21 -21.05
N GLY A 191 20.87 -6.39 -20.21
CA GLY A 191 21.55 -5.18 -20.62
C GLY A 191 20.63 -4.05 -21.09
N TYR A 192 19.32 -4.14 -20.79
CA TYR A 192 18.33 -3.12 -21.13
C TYR A 192 18.67 -1.75 -20.48
N LYS A 193 18.58 -0.68 -21.27
CA LYS A 193 18.94 0.68 -20.85
C LYS A 193 17.77 1.68 -20.92
N GLY A 194 16.58 1.19 -21.29
CA GLY A 194 15.36 2.00 -21.36
C GLY A 194 14.71 2.19 -20.00
N ASP A 195 13.46 2.64 -20.01
CA ASP A 195 12.66 2.81 -18.81
C ASP A 195 12.29 1.44 -18.21
N ILE A 196 12.63 1.24 -16.93
CA ILE A 196 12.41 -0.04 -16.23
C ILE A 196 10.93 -0.38 -16.08
N LEU A 197 10.05 0.63 -15.97
CA LEU A 197 8.61 0.43 -15.88
C LEU A 197 8.05 -0.07 -17.21
N ASP A 198 8.48 0.53 -18.33
CA ASP A 198 8.13 0.04 -19.67
C ASP A 198 8.62 -1.39 -19.89
N PHE A 199 9.85 -1.69 -19.46
CA PHE A 199 10.39 -3.06 -19.49
C PHE A 199 9.50 -4.06 -18.73
N ILE A 200 9.14 -3.76 -17.49
CA ILE A 200 8.33 -4.66 -16.64
C ILE A 200 6.96 -4.90 -17.27
N LEU A 201 6.29 -3.84 -17.73
CA LEU A 201 4.99 -3.95 -18.39
C LEU A 201 5.06 -4.74 -19.69
N HIS A 202 6.16 -4.59 -20.45
CA HIS A 202 6.37 -5.33 -21.68
C HIS A 202 6.64 -6.82 -21.41
N VAL A 203 7.52 -7.13 -20.47
CA VAL A 203 7.82 -8.51 -20.06
C VAL A 203 6.59 -9.20 -19.47
N ASP A 204 5.77 -8.50 -18.70
CA ASP A 204 4.52 -9.04 -18.16
C ASP A 204 3.58 -9.46 -19.29
N ARG A 205 3.30 -8.57 -20.25
CA ARG A 205 2.43 -8.84 -21.39
C ARG A 205 2.90 -10.01 -22.26
N VAL A 206 4.20 -10.07 -22.55
CA VAL A 206 4.76 -11.01 -23.53
C VAL A 206 5.06 -12.37 -22.90
N ILE A 207 5.50 -12.40 -21.65
CA ILE A 207 6.06 -13.63 -21.04
C ILE A 207 5.32 -14.02 -19.76
N ILE A 208 5.27 -13.14 -18.76
CA ILE A 208 4.92 -13.53 -17.38
C ILE A 208 3.49 -14.04 -17.33
N LYS A 209 2.53 -13.28 -17.87
CA LYS A 209 1.11 -13.66 -17.86
C LYS A 209 0.89 -15.03 -18.48
N ARG A 210 1.51 -15.31 -19.63
CA ARG A 210 1.42 -16.61 -20.30
C ARG A 210 2.03 -17.72 -19.47
N LYS A 211 3.26 -17.54 -18.97
CA LYS A 211 3.95 -18.53 -18.14
C LYS A 211 3.15 -18.85 -16.86
N PHE A 212 2.59 -17.85 -16.23
CA PHE A 212 1.78 -18.05 -15.03
C PHE A 212 0.50 -18.83 -15.33
N THR A 213 -0.17 -18.55 -16.45
CA THR A 213 -1.31 -19.32 -16.89
C THR A 213 -0.92 -20.79 -17.15
N GLU A 214 0.18 -21.04 -17.87
CA GLU A 214 0.71 -22.39 -18.12
C GLU A 214 0.98 -23.15 -16.81
N TYR A 215 1.56 -22.48 -15.80
CA TYR A 215 1.85 -23.08 -14.49
C TYR A 215 0.57 -23.40 -13.71
N LEU A 216 -0.42 -22.51 -13.73
CA LEU A 216 -1.70 -22.74 -13.07
C LEU A 216 -2.50 -23.86 -13.75
N ASP A 217 -2.47 -23.93 -15.08
CA ASP A 217 -3.08 -25.02 -15.84
C ASP A 217 -2.44 -26.36 -15.50
N ALA A 218 -1.11 -26.41 -15.42
CA ALA A 218 -0.36 -27.59 -15.02
C ALA A 218 -0.65 -27.98 -13.55
N TYR A 219 -0.83 -27.01 -12.67
CA TYR A 219 -1.23 -27.23 -11.29
C TYR A 219 -2.62 -27.87 -11.21
N ALA A 220 -3.62 -27.28 -11.89
CA ALA A 220 -4.99 -27.78 -11.89
C ALA A 220 -5.10 -29.19 -12.51
N ALA A 221 -4.32 -29.46 -13.56
CA ALA A 221 -4.26 -30.79 -14.19
C ALA A 221 -3.83 -31.90 -13.24
N ARG A 222 -3.02 -31.60 -12.19
CA ARG A 222 -2.64 -32.59 -11.16
C ARG A 222 -3.84 -33.16 -10.41
N PHE A 223 -4.91 -32.40 -10.34
CA PHE A 223 -6.16 -32.77 -9.67
C PHE A 223 -7.27 -33.18 -10.64
N GLY A 224 -6.98 -33.24 -11.95
CA GLY A 224 -7.97 -33.56 -12.98
C GLY A 224 -9.07 -32.51 -13.15
N VAL A 225 -8.80 -31.26 -12.79
CA VAL A 225 -9.76 -30.14 -12.89
C VAL A 225 -9.27 -29.07 -13.85
N LYS A 226 -10.22 -28.25 -14.35
CA LYS A 226 -9.88 -27.06 -15.14
C LYS A 226 -9.37 -25.96 -14.21
N ASN A 227 -8.34 -25.26 -14.63
CA ASN A 227 -7.88 -24.04 -13.96
C ASN A 227 -8.95 -22.95 -13.95
N ILE A 228 -9.17 -22.35 -12.80
CA ILE A 228 -10.04 -21.17 -12.58
C ILE A 228 -9.29 -20.02 -11.90
N HIS A 229 -8.01 -20.20 -11.62
CA HIS A 229 -7.16 -19.16 -11.03
C HIS A 229 -6.52 -18.31 -12.13
N ASP A 230 -6.32 -17.05 -11.84
CA ASP A 230 -5.54 -16.13 -12.65
C ASP A 230 -4.61 -15.32 -11.73
N PHE A 231 -3.38 -15.04 -12.23
CA PHE A 231 -2.45 -14.12 -11.60
C PHE A 231 -2.32 -12.90 -12.50
N GLU A 232 -2.81 -11.78 -12.02
CA GLU A 232 -2.75 -10.50 -12.72
C GLU A 232 -1.69 -9.59 -12.08
N LEU A 233 -1.09 -8.74 -12.92
CA LEU A 233 -0.23 -7.66 -12.46
C LEU A 233 -1.11 -6.55 -11.89
N GLU A 234 -1.17 -6.41 -10.56
CA GLU A 234 -1.95 -5.38 -9.90
C GLU A 234 -1.18 -4.07 -9.76
N THR A 235 0.08 -4.16 -9.30
CA THR A 235 0.90 -2.96 -9.02
C THR A 235 2.36 -3.17 -9.41
N ILE A 236 3.01 -2.08 -9.86
CA ILE A 236 4.46 -2.00 -9.98
C ILE A 236 4.96 -0.93 -9.03
N ASN A 237 5.94 -1.29 -8.21
CA ASN A 237 6.52 -0.40 -7.22
C ASN A 237 7.95 -0.05 -7.59
N ARG A 238 8.32 1.25 -7.56
CA ARG A 238 9.72 1.68 -7.75
C ARG A 238 10.59 1.22 -6.59
N SER A 239 10.00 1.18 -5.41
CA SER A 239 10.65 0.72 -4.18
C SER A 239 9.59 0.34 -3.15
N ALA A 240 9.95 -0.56 -2.24
CA ALA A 240 9.08 -1.00 -1.17
C ALA A 240 9.86 -1.11 0.14
N LEU A 241 9.23 -0.79 1.25
CA LEU A 241 9.76 -0.99 2.59
C LEU A 241 8.90 -2.03 3.31
N HIS A 242 9.41 -3.25 3.41
CA HIS A 242 8.78 -4.34 4.17
C HIS A 242 9.32 -4.32 5.60
N ILE A 243 8.45 -4.02 6.57
CA ILE A 243 8.81 -3.87 7.99
C ILE A 243 8.69 -5.22 8.69
N GLN A 244 7.56 -5.88 8.46
CA GLN A 244 7.28 -7.22 8.95
C GLN A 244 6.11 -7.82 8.16
N LYS A 245 5.76 -9.07 8.42
CA LYS A 245 4.62 -9.73 7.75
C LYS A 245 3.36 -8.87 7.83
N LYS A 246 2.77 -8.58 6.67
CA LYS A 246 1.57 -7.73 6.49
C LYS A 246 1.74 -6.25 6.88
N HIS A 247 2.97 -5.78 7.04
CA HIS A 247 3.28 -4.37 7.33
C HIS A 247 4.32 -3.87 6.36
N TYR A 248 3.92 -3.10 5.39
CA TYR A 248 4.80 -2.56 4.35
C TYR A 248 4.28 -1.24 3.77
N ILE A 249 5.15 -0.55 3.06
CA ILE A 249 4.85 0.68 2.33
C ILE A 249 5.47 0.57 0.95
N ASN A 250 4.67 0.77 -0.08
CA ASN A 250 5.10 0.77 -1.48
C ASN A 250 5.12 2.20 -2.03
N ASN A 251 6.16 2.54 -2.78
CA ASN A 251 6.21 3.71 -3.65
C ASN A 251 5.75 3.25 -5.04
N VAL A 252 4.47 3.44 -5.31
CA VAL A 252 3.79 2.89 -6.49
C VAL A 252 4.18 3.66 -7.74
N ALA A 253 4.52 2.94 -8.80
CA ALA A 253 4.79 3.48 -10.13
C ALA A 253 3.59 3.32 -11.06
N TRP A 254 2.87 2.21 -10.91
CA TRP A 254 1.74 1.86 -11.73
C TRP A 254 0.76 0.96 -10.94
N GLU A 255 -0.54 1.18 -11.09
CA GLU A 255 -1.62 0.39 -10.50
C GLU A 255 -2.81 0.42 -11.44
N ASP A 256 -3.33 -0.77 -11.84
CA ASP A 256 -4.52 -0.93 -12.68
C ASP A 256 -4.56 -0.02 -13.93
N GLY A 257 -3.44 0.16 -14.62
CA GLY A 257 -3.35 1.00 -15.83
C GLY A 257 -3.08 2.49 -15.56
N ILE A 258 -2.97 2.92 -14.30
CA ILE A 258 -2.68 4.30 -13.92
C ILE A 258 -1.20 4.43 -13.59
N PHE A 259 -0.54 5.41 -14.21
CA PHE A 259 0.87 5.75 -13.96
C PHE A 259 0.97 6.84 -12.91
N TYR A 260 1.88 6.66 -11.96
CA TYR A 260 2.15 7.61 -10.90
C TYR A 260 3.57 8.17 -11.01
N GLU A 261 3.71 9.46 -10.76
CA GLU A 261 5.03 10.08 -10.65
C GLU A 261 5.79 9.53 -9.44
N ASN A 262 7.13 9.60 -9.49
CA ASN A 262 7.94 9.13 -8.39
C ASN A 262 7.62 9.88 -7.09
N LEU A 263 7.43 9.12 -6.00
CA LEU A 263 7.11 9.65 -4.66
C LEU A 263 5.77 10.40 -4.55
N SER A 264 4.90 10.29 -5.56
CA SER A 264 3.57 10.91 -5.54
C SER A 264 2.54 10.05 -4.85
N TYR A 265 2.67 8.73 -4.97
CA TYR A 265 1.72 7.78 -4.41
C TYR A 265 2.41 6.70 -3.56
N PHE A 266 2.08 6.69 -2.27
CA PHE A 266 2.49 5.65 -1.32
C PHE A 266 1.29 4.78 -0.94
N TYR A 267 1.46 3.46 -1.04
CA TYR A 267 0.47 2.49 -0.57
C TYR A 267 0.94 1.83 0.73
N PRO A 268 0.48 2.31 1.90
CA PRO A 268 0.79 1.73 3.20
C PRO A 268 -0.20 0.61 3.55
N LYS A 269 0.30 -0.56 3.98
CA LYS A 269 -0.54 -1.68 4.47
C LYS A 269 -0.11 -2.11 5.87
N GLY A 270 -1.09 -2.24 6.76
CA GLY A 270 -0.90 -2.71 8.14
C GLY A 270 -0.11 -1.80 9.07
N VAL A 271 0.55 -0.80 8.56
CA VAL A 271 1.37 0.16 9.33
C VAL A 271 0.50 1.16 10.09
N GLU A 272 1.09 1.83 11.09
CA GLU A 272 0.38 2.77 11.95
C GLU A 272 -0.25 3.94 11.20
N ILE A 273 0.30 4.35 10.09
CA ILE A 273 -0.15 5.50 9.27
C ILE A 273 -1.64 5.37 8.87
N VAL A 274 -2.09 4.15 8.56
CA VAL A 274 -3.48 3.88 8.15
C VAL A 274 -4.44 3.64 9.32
N LYS A 275 -3.93 3.56 10.55
CA LYS A 275 -4.77 3.27 11.72
C LYS A 275 -5.52 4.54 12.15
N SER A 276 -6.80 4.40 12.42
CA SER A 276 -7.64 5.49 12.91
C SER A 276 -7.25 5.99 14.32
N SER A 277 -6.41 5.25 15.04
CA SER A 277 -5.86 5.62 16.34
C SER A 277 -4.68 6.58 16.22
N THR A 278 -4.01 6.65 15.07
CA THR A 278 -2.85 7.52 14.84
C THR A 278 -3.29 8.97 14.73
N PRO A 279 -2.60 9.91 15.41
CA PRO A 279 -2.93 11.33 15.34
C PRO A 279 -2.91 11.88 13.90
N PRO A 280 -3.79 12.85 13.56
CA PRO A 280 -3.79 13.49 12.25
C PRO A 280 -2.43 14.04 11.83
N PHE A 281 -1.77 14.79 12.72
CA PHE A 281 -0.43 15.34 12.47
C PHE A 281 0.57 14.27 12.04
N VAL A 282 0.57 13.11 12.70
CA VAL A 282 1.48 12.01 12.38
C VAL A 282 1.19 11.44 11.00
N ARG A 283 -0.10 11.22 10.68
CA ARG A 283 -0.51 10.68 9.38
C ARG A 283 -0.14 11.59 8.22
N GLU A 284 -0.21 12.89 8.41
CA GLU A 284 0.08 13.88 7.38
C GLU A 284 1.58 14.08 7.18
N ASN A 285 2.33 14.13 8.27
CA ASN A 285 3.75 14.52 8.24
C ASN A 285 4.74 13.36 8.11
N ILE A 286 4.31 12.11 8.35
CA ILE A 286 5.19 10.95 8.17
C ILE A 286 5.65 10.77 6.72
N TYR A 287 4.86 11.26 5.75
CA TYR A 287 5.20 11.19 4.33
C TYR A 287 6.43 12.02 3.96
N GLU A 288 6.79 13.06 4.70
CA GLU A 288 8.05 13.78 4.50
C GLU A 288 9.25 12.87 4.76
N PHE A 289 9.20 12.12 5.88
CA PHE A 289 10.21 11.12 6.19
C PHE A 289 10.26 10.01 5.13
N LEU A 290 9.12 9.48 4.71
CA LEU A 290 9.04 8.44 3.68
C LEU A 290 9.61 8.92 2.34
N ARG A 291 9.27 10.13 1.90
CA ARG A 291 9.85 10.71 0.67
C ARG A 291 11.37 10.77 0.76
N TYR A 292 11.92 11.18 1.90
CA TYR A 292 13.36 11.20 2.08
C TYR A 292 13.98 9.79 2.00
N VAL A 293 13.41 8.81 2.68
CA VAL A 293 13.87 7.41 2.66
C VAL A 293 13.82 6.83 1.24
N PHE A 294 12.69 6.96 0.57
CA PHE A 294 12.50 6.39 -0.77
C PHE A 294 13.25 7.15 -1.90
N SER A 295 13.64 8.42 -1.66
CA SER A 295 14.53 9.15 -2.58
C SER A 295 15.98 8.69 -2.51
N ASN A 296 16.38 8.05 -1.41
CA ASN A 296 17.78 7.69 -1.14
C ASN A 296 17.91 6.24 -0.64
N PRO A 297 17.34 5.23 -1.31
CA PRO A 297 17.18 3.88 -0.76
C PRO A 297 18.51 3.20 -0.40
N THR A 298 19.60 3.52 -1.09
CA THR A 298 20.93 2.93 -0.89
C THR A 298 21.89 3.83 -0.09
N SER A 299 21.51 5.07 0.22
CA SER A 299 22.41 6.07 0.84
C SER A 299 21.72 6.99 1.83
N ILE A 300 20.87 6.42 2.70
CA ILE A 300 20.13 7.18 3.70
C ILE A 300 21.11 7.76 4.72
N ASN A 301 21.12 9.09 4.87
CA ASN A 301 21.95 9.79 5.82
C ASN A 301 21.22 10.01 7.14
N ILE A 302 21.59 9.30 8.19
CA ILE A 302 20.97 9.40 9.52
C ILE A 302 21.01 10.80 10.12
N ARG A 303 22.02 11.63 9.81
CA ARG A 303 22.07 13.03 10.27
C ARG A 303 20.96 13.87 9.64
N LYS A 304 20.66 13.64 8.35
CA LYS A 304 19.53 14.30 7.68
C LYS A 304 18.19 13.84 8.24
N VAL A 305 18.05 12.54 8.54
CA VAL A 305 16.87 12.00 9.24
C VAL A 305 16.68 12.71 10.60
N LEU A 306 17.75 12.84 11.39
CA LEU A 306 17.70 13.55 12.68
C LEU A 306 17.27 15.01 12.55
N LEU A 307 17.75 15.71 11.53
CA LEU A 307 17.36 17.11 11.29
C LEU A 307 15.88 17.20 10.92
N LEU A 308 15.40 16.33 10.05
CA LEU A 308 13.99 16.24 9.68
C LEU A 308 13.10 15.94 10.90
N VAL A 309 13.47 14.95 11.73
CA VAL A 309 12.71 14.60 12.93
C VAL A 309 12.71 15.74 13.94
N LYS A 310 13.80 16.48 14.08
CA LYS A 310 13.88 17.67 14.95
C LYS A 310 12.95 18.79 14.48
N ASP A 311 12.87 19.00 13.19
CA ASP A 311 11.98 20.01 12.61
C ASP A 311 10.51 19.60 12.77
N LEU A 312 10.17 18.36 12.48
CA LEU A 312 8.84 17.80 12.70
C LEU A 312 8.41 17.86 14.17
N LYS A 313 9.35 17.67 15.11
CA LYS A 313 9.06 17.84 16.54
C LYS A 313 8.68 19.29 16.90
N LYS A 314 9.37 20.28 16.32
CA LYS A 314 9.01 21.70 16.52
C LYS A 314 7.62 22.01 16.01
N GLN A 315 7.28 21.51 14.80
CA GLN A 315 5.94 21.67 14.22
C GLN A 315 4.88 20.96 15.08
N PHE A 316 5.18 19.76 15.58
CA PHE A 316 4.30 19.00 16.48
C PHE A 316 3.97 19.77 17.76
N MET A 317 4.95 20.43 18.36
CA MET A 317 4.76 21.21 19.58
C MET A 317 3.92 22.48 19.37
N MET A 318 3.80 22.95 18.13
CA MET A 318 2.96 24.11 17.76
C MET A 318 1.60 23.70 17.20
N ALA A 319 1.36 22.42 16.98
CA ALA A 319 0.12 21.92 16.44
C ALA A 319 -1.01 21.90 17.49
N ASP A 320 -2.24 22.01 17.04
CA ASP A 320 -3.40 21.91 17.89
C ASP A 320 -3.47 20.58 18.64
N ILE A 321 -3.98 20.62 19.88
CA ILE A 321 -4.12 19.41 20.73
C ILE A 321 -4.89 18.31 19.99
N GLU A 322 -5.92 18.66 19.21
CA GLU A 322 -6.69 17.69 18.43
C GLU A 322 -5.88 17.01 17.34
N ALA A 323 -4.95 17.71 16.71
CA ALA A 323 -4.08 17.17 15.67
C ALA A 323 -3.05 16.19 16.21
N VAL A 324 -2.61 16.35 17.46
CA VAL A 324 -1.60 15.49 18.11
C VAL A 324 -2.20 14.40 19.01
N SER A 325 -3.50 14.45 19.28
CA SER A 325 -4.19 13.48 20.15
C SER A 325 -4.42 12.15 19.46
N MET A 326 -4.25 11.08 20.21
CA MET A 326 -4.58 9.72 19.80
C MET A 326 -6.06 9.40 19.99
N THR A 327 -6.56 8.40 19.28
CA THR A 327 -7.93 7.90 19.44
C THR A 327 -7.92 6.47 19.96
N THR A 328 -8.77 6.18 20.95
CA THR A 328 -8.95 4.83 21.49
C THR A 328 -10.40 4.58 21.91
N SER A 329 -10.72 3.33 22.26
CA SER A 329 -11.99 3.00 22.90
C SER A 329 -11.84 3.00 24.43
N CYS A 330 -12.84 3.52 25.13
CA CYS A 330 -13.01 3.37 26.56
C CYS A 330 -13.99 2.22 26.81
N SER A 331 -13.47 1.00 27.00
CA SER A 331 -14.29 -0.20 27.27
C SER A 331 -14.17 -0.61 28.72
N ASN A 332 -15.26 -1.15 29.28
CA ASN A 332 -15.30 -1.68 30.64
C ASN A 332 -14.98 -0.64 31.74
N TYR A 333 -15.32 0.64 31.50
CA TYR A 333 -15.07 1.70 32.49
C TYR A 333 -15.71 1.35 33.86
N GLN A 334 -17.02 1.01 33.88
CA GLN A 334 -17.77 0.72 35.10
C GLN A 334 -17.25 -0.47 35.91
N THR A 335 -16.61 -1.43 35.26
CA THR A 335 -16.02 -2.60 35.95
C THR A 335 -14.64 -2.32 36.54
N LYS A 336 -13.99 -1.26 36.12
CA LYS A 336 -12.61 -0.92 36.51
C LYS A 336 -12.52 0.31 37.39
N VAL A 337 -13.49 1.20 37.37
CA VAL A 337 -13.57 2.42 38.17
C VAL A 337 -14.79 2.33 39.08
N ILE A 338 -14.56 2.21 40.39
CA ILE A 338 -15.62 2.05 41.42
C ILE A 338 -16.15 3.44 41.82
N ASP A 339 -15.29 4.43 41.88
CA ASP A 339 -15.63 5.80 42.30
C ASP A 339 -14.87 6.82 41.43
N ASP A 340 -15.63 7.61 40.69
CA ASP A 340 -15.09 8.66 39.80
C ASP A 340 -14.57 9.88 40.57
N VAL A 341 -14.82 9.96 41.89
CA VAL A 341 -14.56 11.18 42.68
C VAL A 341 -13.32 11.07 43.53
N THR A 342 -13.00 9.90 44.08
CA THR A 342 -12.05 9.81 45.20
C THR A 342 -10.62 9.48 44.76
N ASP A 343 -10.36 8.58 43.84
CA ASP A 343 -8.98 8.23 43.49
C ASP A 343 -8.80 7.64 42.07
N VAL A 344 -8.27 8.45 41.20
CA VAL A 344 -7.95 8.06 39.82
C VAL A 344 -6.75 7.09 39.75
N ILE A 345 -5.95 6.99 40.82
CA ILE A 345 -4.75 6.16 40.87
C ILE A 345 -5.09 4.68 41.09
N THR A 346 -6.25 4.37 41.68
CA THR A 346 -6.65 3.00 42.00
C THR A 346 -7.12 2.15 40.83
N VAL A 347 -7.15 2.72 39.61
CA VAL A 347 -7.50 1.99 38.37
C VAL A 347 -6.35 1.06 37.95
N LYS A 348 -5.89 0.17 38.84
CA LYS A 348 -4.83 -0.80 38.55
C LYS A 348 -5.27 -1.80 37.46
N GLY A 349 -4.36 -2.07 36.50
CA GLY A 349 -4.60 -3.04 35.43
C GLY A 349 -5.64 -2.59 34.38
N ALA A 350 -6.16 -1.38 34.47
CA ALA A 350 -7.03 -0.83 33.43
C ALA A 350 -6.22 -0.36 32.20
N HIS A 351 -6.83 -0.51 31.03
CA HIS A 351 -6.30 0.06 29.79
C HIS A 351 -6.15 1.58 29.91
N PHE A 352 -5.13 2.14 29.27
CA PHE A 352 -4.84 3.58 29.35
C PHE A 352 -6.03 4.49 28.97
N GLY A 353 -6.92 4.05 28.03
CA GLY A 353 -8.15 4.76 27.70
C GLY A 353 -9.11 4.90 28.91
N VAL A 354 -9.21 3.88 29.75
CA VAL A 354 -9.99 3.93 31.01
C VAL A 354 -9.33 4.88 32.01
N LYS A 355 -8.01 4.83 32.14
CA LYS A 355 -7.25 5.71 33.02
C LYS A 355 -7.41 7.18 32.61
N ALA A 356 -7.32 7.46 31.31
CA ALA A 356 -7.47 8.81 30.76
C ALA A 356 -8.90 9.34 30.98
N ALA A 357 -9.92 8.50 30.78
CA ALA A 357 -11.31 8.84 31.07
C ALA A 357 -11.56 9.09 32.57
N ALA A 358 -10.92 8.29 33.44
CA ALA A 358 -11.02 8.47 34.89
C ALA A 358 -10.46 9.82 35.35
N LEU A 359 -9.35 10.29 34.79
CA LEU A 359 -8.83 11.63 35.07
C LEU A 359 -9.81 12.71 34.61
N HIS A 360 -10.36 12.60 33.41
CA HIS A 360 -11.37 13.52 32.89
C HIS A 360 -12.57 13.60 33.85
N ASN A 361 -13.16 12.45 34.21
CA ASN A 361 -14.33 12.39 35.09
C ASN A 361 -14.04 12.93 36.49
N TYR A 362 -12.87 12.62 37.04
CA TYR A 362 -12.42 13.14 38.33
C TYR A 362 -12.38 14.68 38.31
N LEU A 363 -11.78 15.30 37.30
CA LEU A 363 -11.71 16.74 37.18
C LEU A 363 -13.07 17.40 36.91
N LEU A 364 -13.89 16.77 36.07
CA LEU A 364 -15.26 17.20 35.79
C LEU A 364 -16.12 17.21 37.06
N ASN A 365 -15.94 16.21 37.92
CA ASN A 365 -16.74 16.07 39.15
C ASN A 365 -16.33 17.03 40.28
N LYS A 366 -15.16 17.67 40.19
CA LYS A 366 -14.71 18.68 41.17
C LYS A 366 -15.57 19.95 41.20
N ASN A 367 -16.15 20.33 40.05
CA ASN A 367 -16.91 21.55 39.94
C ASN A 367 -18.24 21.32 39.20
N SER A 368 -19.34 21.75 39.82
CA SER A 368 -20.68 21.61 39.22
C SER A 368 -20.85 22.37 37.90
N GLU A 369 -20.15 23.51 37.70
CA GLU A 369 -20.19 24.26 36.46
C GLU A 369 -19.67 23.48 35.27
N TYR A 370 -18.68 22.63 35.48
CA TYR A 370 -18.13 21.77 34.40
C TYR A 370 -19.14 20.74 33.92
N LYS A 371 -19.95 20.19 34.84
CA LYS A 371 -20.99 19.19 34.51
C LYS A 371 -22.12 19.70 33.62
N VAL A 372 -22.30 21.02 33.58
CA VAL A 372 -23.30 21.64 32.70
C VAL A 372 -22.82 21.68 31.23
N LYS A 373 -21.48 21.77 31.05
CA LYS A 373 -20.88 21.94 29.72
C LYS A 373 -20.34 20.65 29.14
N TYR A 374 -19.88 19.72 29.97
CA TYR A 374 -19.17 18.53 29.55
C TYR A 374 -19.75 17.27 30.18
N ASP A 375 -19.71 16.16 29.45
CA ASP A 375 -20.22 14.87 29.88
C ASP A 375 -19.11 13.98 30.47
N ASN A 376 -19.52 13.11 31.43
CA ASN A 376 -18.66 12.04 31.92
C ASN A 376 -18.39 11.01 30.82
N ILE A 377 -17.16 10.55 30.74
CA ILE A 377 -16.71 9.49 29.82
C ILE A 377 -16.81 8.14 30.53
N ARG A 378 -17.79 7.33 30.15
CA ARG A 378 -17.98 5.98 30.72
C ARG A 378 -17.92 4.86 29.68
N GLY A 379 -17.68 5.23 28.42
CA GLY A 379 -17.60 4.30 27.29
C GLY A 379 -17.38 5.03 25.96
N GLY A 380 -17.39 4.25 24.87
CA GLY A 380 -17.31 4.81 23.52
C GLY A 380 -15.90 5.16 23.05
N ARG A 381 -15.84 5.91 21.97
CA ARG A 381 -14.59 6.33 21.33
C ARG A 381 -14.16 7.70 21.89
N ILE A 382 -12.92 7.78 22.35
CA ILE A 382 -12.35 8.98 22.98
C ILE A 382 -11.07 9.39 22.27
N LYS A 383 -10.73 10.69 22.36
CA LYS A 383 -9.39 11.21 22.12
C LYS A 383 -8.64 11.29 23.44
N TYR A 384 -7.31 11.13 23.43
CA TYR A 384 -6.48 11.26 24.60
C TYR A 384 -5.06 11.70 24.22
N TYR A 385 -4.37 12.27 25.21
CA TYR A 385 -2.97 12.64 25.11
C TYR A 385 -2.24 12.41 26.43
N TYR A 386 -0.92 12.31 26.37
CA TYR A 386 -0.07 12.29 27.55
C TYR A 386 0.00 13.67 28.18
N CYS A 387 -0.07 13.74 29.50
CA CYS A 387 -0.08 14.98 30.25
C CYS A 387 0.72 14.89 31.53
N ASN A 388 1.13 16.04 32.02
CA ASN A 388 1.74 16.19 33.34
C ASN A 388 0.66 16.56 34.35
N HIS A 389 0.12 15.53 35.06
CA HIS A 389 -0.83 15.74 36.14
C HIS A 389 -0.55 14.76 37.29
N PRO A 390 -0.60 15.21 38.61
CA PRO A 390 -0.21 14.37 39.74
C PRO A 390 -1.00 13.05 39.88
N LYS A 391 -2.25 13.03 39.42
CA LYS A 391 -3.14 11.87 39.54
C LYS A 391 -2.99 10.86 38.43
N ASN A 392 -2.63 11.32 37.21
CA ASN A 392 -2.48 10.44 36.06
C ASN A 392 -1.67 11.14 34.95
N ASN A 393 -0.94 10.37 34.16
CA ASN A 393 -0.15 10.88 33.05
C ASN A 393 -0.87 10.86 31.68
N VAL A 394 -2.16 10.53 31.66
CA VAL A 394 -3.00 10.55 30.43
C VAL A 394 -4.34 11.20 30.71
N PHE A 395 -4.79 12.04 29.80
CA PHE A 395 -6.06 12.75 29.86
C PHE A 395 -6.90 12.47 28.61
N ALA A 396 -8.21 12.21 28.79
CA ALA A 396 -9.13 11.97 27.69
C ALA A 396 -10.16 13.10 27.55
N TYR A 397 -10.72 13.16 26.34
CA TYR A 397 -11.86 14.01 26.03
C TYR A 397 -12.73 13.38 24.93
N LEU A 398 -13.97 13.84 24.83
CA LEU A 398 -14.89 13.41 23.77
C LEU A 398 -14.49 14.06 22.44
N ARG A 399 -14.68 13.35 21.35
CA ARG A 399 -14.10 13.62 20.04
C ARG A 399 -14.32 15.04 19.48
N SER A 400 -15.36 15.72 19.88
CA SER A 400 -15.72 17.06 19.38
C SER A 400 -15.68 18.17 20.44
N MET A 401 -15.22 17.87 21.65
CA MET A 401 -15.35 18.78 22.78
C MET A 401 -14.17 18.67 23.75
N HIS A 402 -13.03 19.27 23.36
CA HIS A 402 -11.90 19.40 24.25
C HIS A 402 -12.23 20.38 25.39
N PRO A 403 -12.10 19.96 26.66
CA PRO A 403 -12.50 20.81 27.80
C PRO A 403 -11.38 21.79 28.19
N TYR A 404 -11.09 22.78 27.33
CA TYR A 404 -10.00 23.75 27.53
C TYR A 404 -10.06 24.45 28.89
N GLU A 405 -11.25 24.82 29.37
CA GLU A 405 -11.43 25.49 30.67
C GLU A 405 -10.95 24.60 31.84
N ILE A 406 -11.28 23.30 31.78
CA ILE A 406 -10.85 22.33 32.81
C ILE A 406 -9.35 22.14 32.75
N VAL A 407 -8.83 21.94 31.55
CA VAL A 407 -7.40 21.70 31.31
C VAL A 407 -6.56 22.87 31.81
N GLU A 408 -6.99 24.11 31.55
CA GLU A 408 -6.29 25.32 32.00
C GLU A 408 -6.34 25.50 33.52
N LYS A 409 -7.57 25.48 34.10
CA LYS A 409 -7.77 25.69 35.54
C LYS A 409 -7.14 24.59 36.42
N GLU A 410 -7.20 23.33 35.95
CA GLU A 410 -6.64 22.20 36.69
C GLU A 410 -5.17 21.87 36.29
N ASN A 411 -4.58 22.73 35.47
CA ASN A 411 -3.17 22.62 35.05
C ASN A 411 -2.80 21.28 34.41
N VAL A 412 -3.71 20.74 33.55
CA VAL A 412 -3.48 19.50 32.79
C VAL A 412 -2.70 19.85 31.53
N LYS A 413 -1.39 20.02 31.67
CA LYS A 413 -0.53 20.35 30.51
C LYS A 413 -0.20 19.12 29.73
N ILE A 414 -0.29 19.22 28.38
CA ILE A 414 0.19 18.16 27.50
C ILE A 414 1.69 17.98 27.65
N ASP A 415 2.13 16.73 27.75
CA ASP A 415 3.53 16.35 27.67
C ASP A 415 3.89 16.09 26.20
N TYR A 416 4.28 17.15 25.51
CA TYR A 416 4.63 17.06 24.09
C TYR A 416 5.84 16.14 23.83
N ASP A 417 6.75 15.99 24.77
CA ASP A 417 7.91 15.12 24.61
C ASP A 417 7.49 13.66 24.62
N GLU A 418 6.69 13.24 25.62
CA GLU A 418 6.15 11.90 25.69
C GLU A 418 5.18 11.64 24.53
N GLN A 419 4.32 12.62 24.22
CA GLN A 419 3.35 12.50 23.13
C GLN A 419 4.04 12.28 21.78
N PHE A 420 5.08 13.06 21.47
CA PHE A 420 5.86 12.92 20.24
C PHE A 420 6.60 11.58 20.19
N ASP A 421 7.22 11.19 21.28
CA ASP A 421 7.96 9.93 21.37
C ASP A 421 7.06 8.71 21.07
N VAL A 422 5.93 8.65 21.73
CA VAL A 422 5.00 7.52 21.58
C VAL A 422 4.30 7.51 20.22
N THR A 423 3.92 8.67 19.67
CA THR A 423 3.08 8.73 18.48
C THR A 423 3.85 8.89 17.17
N PHE A 424 5.00 9.54 17.17
CA PHE A 424 5.78 9.85 15.97
C PHE A 424 7.13 9.12 15.95
N LEU A 425 7.95 9.32 16.98
CA LEU A 425 9.32 8.80 17.01
C LEU A 425 9.34 7.26 17.03
N SER A 426 8.40 6.63 17.72
CA SER A 426 8.25 5.17 17.72
C SER A 426 7.97 4.60 16.34
N ILE A 427 7.20 5.32 15.50
CA ILE A 427 6.91 4.93 14.12
C ILE A 427 8.15 5.10 13.24
N ILE A 428 8.86 6.23 13.36
CA ILE A 428 10.12 6.47 12.65
C ILE A 428 11.12 5.34 12.94
N ASN A 429 11.30 4.99 14.21
CA ASN A 429 12.24 3.94 14.60
C ASN A 429 11.88 2.57 14.01
N ARG A 430 10.59 2.24 13.91
CA ARG A 430 10.14 1.01 13.22
C ARG A 430 10.47 1.00 11.72
N PHE A 431 10.60 2.15 11.09
CA PHE A 431 11.01 2.25 9.69
C PHE A 431 12.52 2.24 9.52
N LEU A 432 13.27 2.75 10.50
CA LEU A 432 14.74 2.76 10.47
C LEU A 432 15.34 1.38 10.72
N GLU A 433 14.74 0.60 11.60
CA GLU A 433 15.25 -0.71 12.03
C GLU A 433 15.39 -1.72 10.88
N PRO A 434 14.37 -1.94 10.01
CA PRO A 434 14.46 -2.89 8.89
C PRO A 434 15.47 -2.50 7.81
N ILE A 435 15.85 -1.23 7.72
CA ILE A 435 16.85 -0.73 6.77
C ILE A 435 18.26 -0.64 7.40
N GLY A 436 18.42 -1.24 8.59
CA GLY A 436 19.72 -1.33 9.27
C GLY A 436 20.24 -0.02 9.84
N LEU A 437 19.37 0.99 10.02
CA LEU A 437 19.75 2.28 10.60
C LEU A 437 19.53 2.29 12.11
N PRO A 438 20.38 3.03 12.86
CA PRO A 438 20.25 3.15 14.29
C PRO A 438 18.96 3.91 14.68
N THR A 439 18.35 3.49 15.78
CA THR A 439 17.17 4.15 16.32
C THR A 439 17.52 5.51 16.95
N ILE A 440 16.54 6.40 16.94
CA ILE A 440 16.62 7.75 17.49
C ILE A 440 15.97 7.72 18.89
N ASN A 441 16.67 8.22 19.90
CA ASN A 441 16.15 8.29 21.26
C ASN A 441 15.30 9.57 21.51
N LYS A 442 14.62 9.65 22.65
CA LYS A 442 13.80 10.81 23.07
C LYS A 442 14.54 12.15 23.05
N ARG A 443 15.87 12.16 23.28
CA ARG A 443 16.71 13.36 23.21
C ARG A 443 17.08 13.73 21.78
N LEU A 444 16.50 13.04 20.79
CA LEU A 444 16.79 13.20 19.38
C LEU A 444 18.29 13.09 19.07
N SER A 445 18.93 12.11 19.65
CA SER A 445 20.27 11.65 19.33
C SER A 445 20.25 10.20 18.86
N VAL A 446 21.22 9.81 18.07
CA VAL A 446 21.37 8.42 17.63
C VAL A 446 21.94 7.61 18.78
N LEU A 447 21.35 6.47 19.09
CA LEU A 447 21.96 5.47 19.92
C LEU A 447 23.06 4.80 19.09
N ASN A 448 24.32 5.21 19.29
CA ASN A 448 25.43 4.45 18.76
C ASN A 448 25.41 3.10 19.49
N SER A 449 25.16 2.03 18.75
CA SER A 449 25.54 0.71 19.19
C SER A 449 27.08 0.68 19.19
N ILE A 450 27.67 0.94 20.35
CA ILE A 450 29.13 0.92 20.56
C ILE A 450 29.71 -0.51 20.40
N PHE A 451 28.87 -1.51 20.07
CA PHE A 451 29.21 -2.91 20.00
C PHE A 451 28.70 -3.56 18.70
N SER A 452 29.16 -3.08 17.57
CA SER A 452 29.14 -3.87 16.32
C SER A 452 30.25 -3.37 15.40
N LEU A 453 31.45 -3.77 15.77
CA LEU A 453 32.58 -3.99 14.86
C LEU A 453 32.83 -5.48 14.79
#